data_3a3ff7e1a5f9ac63c4c42c0aaac932f5
#
_entry.id   3a3ff7e1a5f9ac63c4c42c0aaac932f5
#
_cell.length_a   1.000
_cell.length_b   1.000
_cell.length_c   1.000
_cell.angle_alpha   90.00
_cell.angle_beta   90.00
_cell.angle_gamma   90.00
#
_symmetry.space_group_name_H-M   'P 1'
#
loop_
_entity.id
_entity.type
_entity.pdbx_description
1 polymer ?
#
loop_
_entity_poly.entity_id
_entity_poly.type
_entity_poly.pdbx_seq_one_letter_code
_entity_poly.pdbx_strand_id
1 'polypeptide(L)'
;PKKSIQERAIWDADEMWAALASMEDPILHLAVHLTLVGALREGEVAGLTPEDLDFEGADGTGTFRINKCMQRVQKASLAKTGKDCILQEFEDKREGSTTTLVLKKTKTASSNRTIFMTAVLKEELKHWLKRLEMDEAVDPERYRNSGMLLRLPNGLAVEPVLIRKKFIKWQDEHPEFTRIVFHGLRHSSATYQLMISGGDV
;
A
#
# COMPACT_ATOMS: atom_id res chain seq x y z
N PRO A 1 23.72 28.16 7.09
CA PRO A 1 23.17 28.12 5.76
C PRO A 1 21.86 27.35 5.81
N LYS A 2 20.72 28.03 5.50
CA LYS A 2 19.42 27.38 5.32
C LYS A 2 19.58 26.45 4.11
N LYS A 3 19.41 25.13 4.29
CA LYS A 3 19.24 24.19 3.17
C LYS A 3 18.09 24.72 2.32
N SER A 4 18.37 24.97 1.05
CA SER A 4 17.32 25.26 0.06
C SER A 4 16.29 24.12 0.13
N ILE A 5 15.03 24.46 0.32
CA ILE A 5 13.93 23.50 0.23
C ILE A 5 13.90 23.12 -1.25
N GLN A 6 14.45 21.97 -1.59
CA GLN A 6 14.28 21.39 -2.92
C GLN A 6 12.80 21.04 -3.04
N GLU A 7 12.07 21.71 -3.93
CA GLU A 7 10.71 21.34 -4.28
C GLU A 7 10.73 19.87 -4.74
N ARG A 8 9.95 19.05 -4.05
CA ARG A 8 9.82 17.63 -4.42
C ARG A 8 8.91 17.54 -5.62
N ALA A 9 9.36 16.87 -6.67
CA ALA A 9 8.50 16.56 -7.79
C ALA A 9 7.27 15.78 -7.31
N ILE A 10 6.10 16.20 -7.75
CA ILE A 10 4.80 15.58 -7.49
C ILE A 10 4.05 15.49 -8.82
N TRP A 11 3.11 14.58 -8.91
CA TRP A 11 2.16 14.50 -10.01
C TRP A 11 0.97 15.44 -9.76
N ASP A 12 0.52 16.12 -10.78
CA ASP A 12 -0.78 16.79 -10.77
C ASP A 12 -1.93 15.79 -11.00
N ALA A 13 -3.17 16.26 -11.02
CA ALA A 13 -4.34 15.40 -11.14
C ALA A 13 -4.37 14.62 -12.45
N ASP A 14 -4.07 15.28 -13.57
CA ASP A 14 -4.10 14.66 -14.89
C ASP A 14 -3.01 13.60 -15.03
N GLU A 15 -1.81 13.90 -14.54
CA GLU A 15 -0.69 12.97 -14.52
C GLU A 15 -0.96 11.76 -13.60
N MET A 16 -1.59 11.96 -12.41
CA MET A 16 -1.99 10.87 -11.53
C MET A 16 -2.94 9.88 -12.21
N TRP A 17 -3.95 10.38 -12.92
CA TRP A 17 -4.92 9.53 -13.60
C TRP A 17 -4.34 8.85 -14.83
N ALA A 18 -3.56 9.57 -15.63
CA ALA A 18 -2.90 9.00 -16.80
C ALA A 18 -1.88 7.92 -16.41
N ALA A 19 -1.08 8.16 -15.38
CA ALA A 19 -0.13 7.19 -14.86
C ALA A 19 -0.84 5.93 -14.33
N LEU A 20 -1.90 6.10 -13.52
CA LEU A 20 -2.67 4.97 -13.00
C LEU A 20 -3.27 4.13 -14.14
N ALA A 21 -3.85 4.77 -15.15
CA ALA A 21 -4.45 4.08 -16.30
C ALA A 21 -3.43 3.31 -17.16
N SER A 22 -2.16 3.69 -17.15
CA SER A 22 -1.08 3.02 -17.91
C SER A 22 -0.46 1.82 -17.17
N MET A 23 -0.80 1.59 -15.89
CA MET A 23 -0.23 0.50 -15.09
C MET A 23 -0.92 -0.82 -15.37
N GLU A 24 -0.24 -1.71 -16.09
CA GLU A 24 -0.76 -3.06 -16.42
C GLU A 24 -0.56 -4.08 -15.29
N ASP A 25 0.46 -3.90 -14.43
CA ASP A 25 0.69 -4.79 -13.28
C ASP A 25 -0.38 -4.55 -12.22
N PRO A 26 -1.28 -5.53 -11.94
CA PRO A 26 -2.43 -5.30 -11.08
C PRO A 26 -2.06 -5.08 -9.61
N ILE A 27 -0.91 -5.57 -9.15
CA ILE A 27 -0.41 -5.32 -7.79
C ILE A 27 0.07 -3.87 -7.70
N LEU A 28 0.78 -3.39 -8.71
CA LEU A 28 1.26 -2.02 -8.75
C LEU A 28 0.08 -1.05 -8.89
N HIS A 29 -0.83 -1.32 -9.81
CA HIS A 29 -2.03 -0.51 -10.03
C HIS A 29 -2.82 -0.32 -8.73
N LEU A 30 -3.19 -1.40 -8.06
CA LEU A 30 -3.94 -1.32 -6.81
C LEU A 30 -3.13 -0.61 -5.69
N ALA A 31 -1.81 -0.87 -5.57
CA ALA A 31 -0.97 -0.21 -4.57
C ALA A 31 -0.89 1.31 -4.79
N VAL A 32 -0.77 1.75 -6.04
CA VAL A 32 -0.75 3.17 -6.40
C VAL A 32 -2.12 3.79 -6.19
N HIS A 33 -3.20 3.15 -6.64
CA HIS A 33 -4.57 3.65 -6.46
C HIS A 33 -4.92 3.85 -4.97
N LEU A 34 -4.65 2.86 -4.12
CA LEU A 34 -4.81 2.97 -2.67
C LEU A 34 -4.00 4.15 -2.08
N THR A 35 -2.75 4.33 -2.59
CA THR A 35 -1.91 5.43 -2.14
C THR A 35 -2.45 6.78 -2.56
N LEU A 36 -2.96 6.92 -3.77
CA LEU A 36 -3.53 8.17 -4.28
C LEU A 36 -4.84 8.53 -3.59
N VAL A 37 -5.71 7.55 -3.28
CA VAL A 37 -6.97 7.81 -2.57
C VAL A 37 -6.74 8.12 -1.10
N GLY A 38 -5.85 7.37 -0.43
CA GLY A 38 -5.71 7.45 1.03
C GLY A 38 -4.44 8.14 1.53
N ALA A 39 -3.64 8.72 0.66
CA ALA A 39 -2.32 9.28 0.99
C ALA A 39 -1.47 8.31 1.83
N LEU A 40 -1.41 7.03 1.44
CA LEU A 40 -0.82 5.96 2.22
C LEU A 40 0.71 5.94 2.13
N ARG A 41 1.35 5.42 3.19
CA ARG A 41 2.74 5.00 3.15
C ARG A 41 2.85 3.61 2.55
N GLU A 42 3.95 3.31 1.91
CA GLU A 42 4.24 2.01 1.30
C GLU A 42 3.99 0.81 2.24
N GLY A 43 4.44 0.93 3.50
CA GLY A 43 4.21 -0.09 4.52
C GLY A 43 2.76 -0.18 5.00
N GLU A 44 1.98 0.91 4.93
CA GLU A 44 0.55 0.91 5.22
C GLU A 44 -0.21 0.17 4.13
N VAL A 45 0.11 0.43 2.85
CA VAL A 45 -0.46 -0.28 1.69
C VAL A 45 -0.21 -1.78 1.78
N ALA A 46 1.06 -2.18 2.01
CA ALA A 46 1.43 -3.58 2.13
C ALA A 46 0.83 -4.27 3.37
N GLY A 47 0.49 -3.49 4.40
CA GLY A 47 -0.08 -3.98 5.66
C GLY A 47 -1.60 -4.08 5.70
N LEU A 48 -2.31 -3.68 4.64
CA LEU A 48 -3.76 -3.85 4.55
C LEU A 48 -4.15 -5.33 4.50
N THR A 49 -5.28 -5.65 5.14
CA THR A 49 -5.92 -6.96 5.07
C THR A 49 -7.36 -6.82 4.57
N PRO A 50 -8.00 -7.86 4.05
CA PRO A 50 -9.42 -7.81 3.66
C PRO A 50 -10.36 -7.32 4.77
N GLU A 51 -10.03 -7.63 6.03
CA GLU A 51 -10.83 -7.21 7.21
C GLU A 51 -10.77 -5.69 7.48
N ASP A 52 -9.84 -4.97 6.86
CA ASP A 52 -9.79 -3.51 6.95
C ASP A 52 -10.80 -2.83 6.02
N LEU A 53 -11.41 -3.58 5.10
CA LEU A 53 -12.36 -3.08 4.11
C LEU A 53 -13.78 -3.20 4.62
N ASP A 54 -14.53 -2.12 4.52
CA ASP A 54 -15.98 -2.09 4.72
C ASP A 54 -16.62 -1.53 3.45
N PHE A 55 -17.30 -2.38 2.69
CA PHE A 55 -17.93 -1.99 1.42
C PHE A 55 -19.29 -1.35 1.58
N GLU A 56 -19.95 -1.52 2.72
CA GLU A 56 -21.30 -1.02 2.92
C GLU A 56 -21.29 0.37 3.57
N GLY A 57 -20.53 0.56 4.66
CA GLY A 57 -20.55 1.80 5.42
C GLY A 57 -21.93 2.22 5.91
N ALA A 58 -22.03 3.30 6.67
CA ALA A 58 -23.33 3.77 7.20
C ALA A 58 -24.26 4.38 6.12
N ASP A 59 -23.71 4.79 5.00
CA ASP A 59 -24.38 5.51 3.90
C ASP A 59 -24.17 4.88 2.52
N GLY A 60 -23.71 3.62 2.49
CA GLY A 60 -23.33 2.94 1.25
C GLY A 60 -21.97 3.36 0.69
N THR A 61 -21.32 4.31 1.30
CA THR A 61 -19.95 4.71 0.95
C THR A 61 -18.96 3.75 1.60
N GLY A 62 -18.22 2.99 0.81
CA GLY A 62 -17.20 2.06 1.32
C GLY A 62 -16.07 2.80 2.03
N THR A 63 -15.49 2.15 3.02
CA THR A 63 -14.32 2.66 3.76
C THR A 63 -13.24 1.61 3.90
N PHE A 64 -12.00 2.04 4.16
CA PHE A 64 -10.93 1.16 4.61
C PHE A 64 -10.14 1.80 5.75
N ARG A 65 -9.65 0.96 6.65
CA ARG A 65 -9.02 1.40 7.90
C ARG A 65 -7.51 1.18 7.87
N ILE A 66 -6.76 2.21 8.21
CA ILE A 66 -5.31 2.16 8.40
C ILE A 66 -5.02 2.11 9.90
N ASN A 67 -4.52 0.98 10.39
CA ASN A 67 -4.17 0.76 11.80
C ASN A 67 -2.91 -0.09 11.98
N LYS A 68 -2.31 -0.54 10.88
CA LYS A 68 -1.14 -1.40 10.85
C LYS A 68 -0.24 -1.09 9.67
N CYS A 69 0.99 -1.56 9.72
CA CYS A 69 1.94 -1.44 8.63
C CYS A 69 2.86 -2.66 8.56
N MET A 70 3.25 -3.01 7.35
CA MET A 70 4.25 -4.04 7.09
C MET A 70 5.63 -3.42 7.01
N GLN A 71 6.60 -4.03 7.66
CA GLN A 71 7.99 -3.57 7.67
C GLN A 71 8.95 -4.72 7.81
N ARG A 72 10.09 -4.66 7.13
CA ARG A 72 11.23 -5.54 7.38
C ARG A 72 12.09 -4.96 8.50
N VAL A 73 12.40 -5.77 9.52
CA VAL A 73 13.13 -5.37 10.73
C VAL A 73 14.28 -6.32 11.00
N GLN A 74 15.29 -5.86 11.73
CA GLN A 74 16.37 -6.72 12.21
C GLN A 74 15.82 -7.71 13.28
N LYS A 75 16.11 -9.00 13.13
CA LYS A 75 15.72 -10.04 14.11
C LYS A 75 16.20 -9.72 15.53
N ALA A 76 17.42 -9.20 15.66
CA ALA A 76 17.97 -8.76 16.94
C ALA A 76 17.18 -7.61 17.60
N SER A 77 16.47 -6.80 16.80
CA SER A 77 15.63 -5.71 17.29
C SER A 77 14.27 -6.20 17.76
N LEU A 78 13.77 -7.34 17.27
CA LEU A 78 12.50 -7.92 17.71
C LEU A 78 12.51 -8.28 19.19
N ALA A 79 13.64 -8.80 19.69
CA ALA A 79 13.80 -9.14 21.11
C ALA A 79 13.70 -7.92 22.03
N LYS A 80 13.97 -6.70 21.50
CA LYS A 80 13.94 -5.42 22.22
C LYS A 80 12.64 -4.64 22.00
N THR A 81 11.89 -4.98 20.97
CA THR A 81 10.60 -4.34 20.64
C THR A 81 9.52 -5.06 21.43
N GLY A 82 8.65 -4.34 22.11
CA GLY A 82 7.55 -4.94 22.86
C GLY A 82 6.72 -5.86 21.93
N LYS A 83 6.56 -7.11 22.30
CA LYS A 83 5.85 -8.14 21.53
C LYS A 83 4.41 -7.74 21.18
N ASP A 84 3.82 -6.85 21.98
CA ASP A 84 2.44 -6.37 21.83
C ASP A 84 2.20 -5.51 20.58
N CYS A 85 3.27 -5.03 19.94
CA CYS A 85 3.18 -4.23 18.72
C CYS A 85 3.18 -5.09 17.43
N ILE A 86 3.65 -6.34 17.50
CA ILE A 86 3.77 -7.23 16.34
C ILE A 86 2.52 -8.08 16.26
N LEU A 87 1.82 -7.97 15.14
CA LEU A 87 0.59 -8.73 14.86
C LEU A 87 0.89 -10.06 14.20
N GLN A 88 1.89 -10.06 13.30
CA GLN A 88 2.28 -11.24 12.53
C GLN A 88 3.75 -11.12 12.14
N GLU A 89 4.45 -12.24 12.18
CA GLU A 89 5.79 -12.42 11.60
C GLU A 89 5.68 -13.35 10.40
N PHE A 90 6.29 -12.97 9.27
CA PHE A 90 6.27 -13.75 8.06
C PHE A 90 7.55 -14.57 7.95
N GLU A 91 7.42 -15.84 7.54
CA GLU A 91 8.56 -16.71 7.32
C GLU A 91 9.52 -16.10 6.28
N ASP A 92 10.80 -16.02 6.63
CA ASP A 92 11.85 -15.66 5.68
C ASP A 92 12.38 -16.92 5.02
N LYS A 93 12.22 -17.01 3.71
CA LYS A 93 12.71 -18.16 2.90
C LYS A 93 14.23 -18.18 2.75
N ARG A 94 14.94 -17.13 3.17
CA ARG A 94 16.39 -17.02 3.06
C ARG A 94 17.04 -17.53 4.34
N GLU A 95 17.71 -18.67 4.26
CA GLU A 95 18.58 -19.15 5.34
C GLU A 95 19.61 -18.08 5.70
N GLY A 96 19.88 -17.90 7.00
CA GLY A 96 20.85 -16.92 7.50
C GLY A 96 20.40 -15.45 7.43
N SER A 97 19.16 -15.16 7.04
CA SER A 97 18.65 -13.79 7.05
C SER A 97 18.67 -13.18 8.46
N THR A 98 19.33 -12.04 8.60
CA THR A 98 19.36 -11.25 9.84
C THR A 98 18.13 -10.37 10.02
N THR A 99 17.25 -10.31 9.01
CA THR A 99 16.01 -9.52 9.02
C THR A 99 14.81 -10.42 8.86
N THR A 100 13.64 -9.97 9.31
CA THR A 100 12.35 -10.60 9.09
C THR A 100 11.30 -9.59 8.70
N LEU A 101 10.26 -10.03 7.99
CA LEU A 101 9.12 -9.22 7.64
C LEU A 101 8.07 -9.32 8.74
N VAL A 102 7.55 -8.20 9.21
CA VAL A 102 6.52 -8.16 10.26
C VAL A 102 5.37 -7.25 9.87
N LEU A 103 4.18 -7.65 10.25
CA LEU A 103 3.01 -6.78 10.34
C LEU A 103 2.94 -6.25 11.77
N LYS A 104 2.86 -4.94 11.92
CA LYS A 104 2.80 -4.31 13.24
C LYS A 104 1.72 -3.23 13.31
N LYS A 105 1.21 -2.98 14.51
CA LYS A 105 0.34 -1.84 14.80
C LYS A 105 1.05 -0.53 14.49
N THR A 106 0.31 0.48 14.07
CA THR A 106 0.85 1.84 13.94
C THR A 106 1.27 2.38 15.31
N LYS A 107 2.34 3.19 15.33
CA LYS A 107 2.96 3.65 16.59
C LYS A 107 2.10 4.64 17.38
N THR A 108 1.23 5.40 16.72
CA THR A 108 0.47 6.50 17.33
C THR A 108 -1.00 6.40 16.97
N ALA A 109 -1.86 6.87 17.88
CA ALA A 109 -3.30 6.95 17.63
C ALA A 109 -3.63 7.81 16.39
N SER A 110 -2.85 8.87 16.15
CA SER A 110 -2.99 9.74 14.96
C SER A 110 -2.64 9.04 13.62
N SER A 111 -2.00 7.89 13.68
CA SER A 111 -1.78 7.07 12.47
C SER A 111 -2.97 6.18 12.13
N ASN A 112 -3.87 5.95 13.09
CA ASN A 112 -5.10 5.21 12.85
C ASN A 112 -6.12 6.13 12.22
N ARG A 113 -6.60 5.77 11.04
CA ARG A 113 -7.57 6.55 10.30
C ARG A 113 -8.44 5.66 9.42
N THR A 114 -9.66 6.12 9.20
CA THR A 114 -10.59 5.54 8.21
C THR A 114 -10.61 6.44 7.00
N ILE A 115 -10.60 5.84 5.81
CA ILE A 115 -10.56 6.53 4.53
C ILE A 115 -11.76 6.07 3.73
N PHE A 116 -12.48 7.01 3.13
CA PHE A 116 -13.57 6.73 2.22
C PHE A 116 -13.04 6.21 0.87
N MET A 117 -13.69 5.19 0.33
CA MET A 117 -13.38 4.68 -0.99
C MET A 117 -14.05 5.55 -2.05
N THR A 118 -13.33 5.82 -3.14
CA THR A 118 -14.00 6.25 -4.37
C THR A 118 -14.78 5.07 -4.96
N ALA A 119 -15.83 5.34 -5.75
CA ALA A 119 -16.60 4.28 -6.39
C ALA A 119 -15.72 3.35 -7.26
N VAL A 120 -14.74 3.94 -7.95
CA VAL A 120 -13.79 3.20 -8.80
C VAL A 120 -12.90 2.27 -7.97
N LEU A 121 -12.32 2.77 -6.85
CA LEU A 121 -11.51 1.95 -5.96
C LEU A 121 -12.33 0.83 -5.31
N LYS A 122 -13.57 1.12 -4.92
CA LYS A 122 -14.49 0.13 -4.34
C LYS A 122 -14.72 -1.05 -5.28
N GLU A 123 -15.01 -0.78 -6.54
CA GLU A 123 -15.20 -1.85 -7.55
C GLU A 123 -13.88 -2.59 -7.86
N GLU A 124 -12.75 -1.88 -7.96
CA GLU A 124 -11.44 -2.52 -8.12
C GLU A 124 -11.12 -3.47 -6.97
N LEU A 125 -11.36 -3.06 -5.73
CA LEU A 125 -11.13 -3.91 -4.55
C LEU A 125 -12.02 -5.16 -4.56
N LYS A 126 -13.29 -5.07 -4.97
CA LYS A 126 -14.16 -6.23 -5.14
C LYS A 126 -13.63 -7.19 -6.18
N HIS A 127 -13.17 -6.69 -7.33
CA HIS A 127 -12.56 -7.52 -8.36
C HIS A 127 -11.24 -8.15 -7.89
N TRP A 128 -10.45 -7.39 -7.12
CA TRP A 128 -9.22 -7.89 -6.53
C TRP A 128 -9.46 -9.05 -5.56
N LEU A 129 -10.45 -8.94 -4.67
CA LEU A 129 -10.80 -10.03 -3.75
C LEU A 129 -11.23 -11.30 -4.49
N LYS A 130 -12.07 -11.18 -5.54
CA LYS A 130 -12.43 -12.31 -6.39
C LYS A 130 -11.21 -12.95 -7.06
N ARG A 131 -10.25 -12.14 -7.52
CA ARG A 131 -8.99 -12.65 -8.06
C ARG A 131 -8.21 -13.46 -7.03
N LEU A 132 -8.12 -12.99 -5.79
CA LEU A 132 -7.43 -13.73 -4.72
C LEU A 132 -8.08 -15.10 -4.46
N GLU A 133 -9.42 -15.18 -4.50
CA GLU A 133 -10.15 -16.46 -4.41
C GLU A 133 -9.82 -17.38 -5.59
N MET A 134 -9.75 -16.83 -6.81
CA MET A 134 -9.37 -17.59 -8.00
C MET A 134 -7.93 -18.09 -7.94
N ASP A 135 -6.98 -17.25 -7.51
CA ASP A 135 -5.57 -17.62 -7.36
C ASP A 135 -5.41 -18.78 -6.35
N GLU A 136 -6.17 -18.76 -5.24
CA GLU A 136 -6.20 -19.83 -4.24
C GLU A 136 -6.81 -21.12 -4.81
N ALA A 137 -7.84 -21.02 -5.62
CA ALA A 137 -8.52 -22.16 -6.23
C ALA A 137 -7.67 -22.88 -7.30
N VAL A 138 -6.69 -22.21 -7.91
CA VAL A 138 -5.81 -22.81 -8.94
C VAL A 138 -4.89 -23.88 -8.36
N ASP A 139 -4.30 -23.67 -7.19
CA ASP A 139 -3.43 -24.62 -6.53
C ASP A 139 -3.54 -24.51 -5.00
N PRO A 140 -4.64 -25.01 -4.40
CA PRO A 140 -4.91 -24.84 -2.97
C PRO A 140 -3.84 -25.44 -2.06
N GLU A 141 -3.18 -26.52 -2.53
CA GLU A 141 -2.14 -27.23 -1.73
C GLU A 141 -0.84 -26.40 -1.60
N ARG A 142 -0.54 -25.59 -2.62
CA ARG A 142 0.66 -24.75 -2.66
C ARG A 142 0.39 -23.29 -2.33
N TYR A 143 -0.87 -22.88 -2.34
CA TYR A 143 -1.23 -21.53 -1.99
C TYR A 143 -0.98 -21.25 -0.50
N ARG A 144 -0.27 -20.15 -0.22
CA ARG A 144 0.12 -19.77 1.14
C ARG A 144 -0.56 -18.47 1.53
N ASN A 145 -1.82 -18.55 1.94
CA ASN A 145 -2.61 -17.39 2.31
C ASN A 145 -1.95 -16.60 3.46
N SER A 146 -1.29 -15.50 3.11
CA SER A 146 -0.64 -14.60 4.07
C SER A 146 -1.60 -13.75 4.88
N GLY A 147 -2.90 -13.72 4.53
CA GLY A 147 -3.90 -12.84 5.14
C GLY A 147 -3.82 -11.38 4.68
N MET A 148 -2.84 -10.99 3.87
CA MET A 148 -2.72 -9.61 3.39
C MET A 148 -3.66 -9.32 2.23
N LEU A 149 -4.04 -8.05 2.04
CA LEU A 149 -4.81 -7.62 0.88
C LEU A 149 -3.97 -7.78 -0.40
N LEU A 150 -2.73 -7.24 -0.40
CA LEU A 150 -1.82 -7.41 -1.52
C LEU A 150 -1.05 -8.72 -1.38
N ARG A 151 -1.36 -9.66 -2.27
CA ARG A 151 -0.74 -11.00 -2.36
C ARG A 151 -0.20 -11.27 -3.76
N LEU A 152 0.85 -12.06 -3.80
CA LEU A 152 1.32 -12.69 -5.02
C LEU A 152 0.36 -13.82 -5.43
N PRO A 153 0.38 -14.31 -6.70
CA PRO A 153 -0.49 -15.42 -7.14
C PRO A 153 -0.36 -16.69 -6.30
N ASN A 154 0.75 -16.89 -5.59
CA ASN A 154 0.96 -18.01 -4.66
C ASN A 154 0.52 -17.73 -3.22
N GLY A 155 -0.19 -16.64 -2.96
CA GLY A 155 -0.73 -16.24 -1.67
C GLY A 155 0.22 -15.52 -0.73
N LEU A 156 1.51 -15.42 -1.06
CA LEU A 156 2.50 -14.74 -0.22
C LEU A 156 2.27 -13.23 -0.19
N ALA A 157 2.57 -12.62 0.94
CA ALA A 157 2.48 -11.17 1.11
C ALA A 157 3.40 -10.42 0.13
N VAL A 158 2.89 -9.32 -0.41
CA VAL A 158 3.68 -8.37 -1.20
C VAL A 158 4.44 -7.45 -0.25
N GLU A 159 5.77 -7.61 -0.20
CA GLU A 159 6.61 -6.75 0.63
C GLU A 159 6.65 -5.30 0.11
N PRO A 160 6.77 -4.29 0.99
CA PRO A 160 6.90 -2.89 0.57
C PRO A 160 8.00 -2.67 -0.48
N VAL A 161 9.16 -3.30 -0.31
CA VAL A 161 10.27 -3.20 -1.25
C VAL A 161 9.92 -3.72 -2.66
N LEU A 162 9.00 -4.68 -2.77
CA LEU A 162 8.55 -5.19 -4.06
C LEU A 162 7.65 -4.19 -4.77
N ILE A 163 6.74 -3.53 -4.03
CA ILE A 163 5.91 -2.44 -4.56
C ILE A 163 6.81 -1.34 -5.14
N ARG A 164 7.81 -0.90 -4.37
CA ARG A 164 8.77 0.11 -4.81
C ARG A 164 9.54 -0.30 -6.05
N LYS A 165 10.02 -1.55 -6.12
CA LYS A 165 10.73 -2.07 -7.30
C LYS A 165 9.84 -2.08 -8.54
N LYS A 166 8.57 -2.51 -8.41
CA LYS A 166 7.60 -2.48 -9.50
C LYS A 166 7.35 -1.05 -9.97
N PHE A 167 7.21 -0.09 -9.04
CA PHE A 167 7.01 1.32 -9.35
C PHE A 167 8.21 1.93 -10.07
N ILE A 168 9.44 1.65 -9.63
CA ILE A 168 10.66 2.11 -10.31
C ILE A 168 10.73 1.52 -11.72
N LYS A 169 10.50 0.21 -11.87
CA LYS A 169 10.50 -0.45 -13.18
C LYS A 169 9.49 0.19 -14.12
N TRP A 170 8.25 0.41 -13.66
CA TRP A 170 7.22 1.07 -14.45
C TRP A 170 7.66 2.48 -14.89
N GLN A 171 8.26 3.29 -14.00
CA GLN A 171 8.79 4.62 -14.37
C GLN A 171 9.95 4.56 -15.37
N ASP A 172 10.77 3.52 -15.33
CA ASP A 172 11.86 3.32 -16.31
C ASP A 172 11.29 2.98 -17.70
N GLU A 173 10.13 2.34 -17.76
CA GLU A 173 9.40 1.98 -18.98
C GLU A 173 8.49 3.12 -19.50
N HIS A 174 8.19 4.12 -18.65
CA HIS A 174 7.29 5.25 -18.93
C HIS A 174 7.96 6.61 -18.66
N PRO A 175 8.97 7.00 -19.46
CA PRO A 175 9.73 8.24 -19.25
C PRO A 175 8.91 9.51 -19.52
N GLU A 176 7.71 9.40 -20.09
CA GLU A 176 6.77 10.50 -20.31
C GLU A 176 6.19 11.07 -19.02
N PHE A 177 6.20 10.30 -17.92
CA PHE A 177 5.73 10.76 -16.62
C PHE A 177 6.85 11.38 -15.77
N THR A 178 6.50 12.38 -14.97
CA THR A 178 7.42 13.00 -14.01
C THR A 178 7.95 11.95 -13.04
N ARG A 179 9.27 11.79 -12.98
CA ARG A 179 9.89 10.80 -12.08
C ARG A 179 9.79 11.24 -10.63
N ILE A 180 9.13 10.41 -9.82
CA ILE A 180 8.97 10.62 -8.38
C ILE A 180 9.35 9.35 -7.60
N VAL A 181 9.61 9.47 -6.30
CA VAL A 181 9.70 8.30 -5.41
C VAL A 181 8.29 7.84 -5.01
N PHE A 182 8.12 6.57 -4.64
CA PHE A 182 6.79 6.06 -4.22
C PHE A 182 6.14 6.93 -3.12
N HIS A 183 6.93 7.44 -2.20
CA HIS A 183 6.43 8.39 -1.18
C HIS A 183 5.94 9.73 -1.78
N GLY A 184 6.39 10.09 -2.97
CA GLY A 184 5.91 11.24 -3.72
C GLY A 184 4.42 11.15 -4.08
N LEU A 185 3.91 9.92 -4.33
CA LEU A 185 2.48 9.68 -4.55
C LEU A 185 1.62 10.20 -3.40
N ARG A 186 2.07 9.99 -2.16
CA ARG A 186 1.40 10.51 -0.97
C ARG A 186 1.39 12.04 -0.95
N HIS A 187 2.49 12.69 -1.38
CA HIS A 187 2.54 14.15 -1.48
C HIS A 187 1.62 14.65 -2.59
N SER A 188 1.60 14.00 -3.75
CA SER A 188 0.68 14.30 -4.85
C SER A 188 -0.78 14.21 -4.39
N SER A 189 -1.14 13.11 -3.74
CA SER A 189 -2.48 12.90 -3.17
C SER A 189 -2.85 13.99 -2.16
N ALA A 190 -1.99 14.27 -1.19
CA ALA A 190 -2.27 15.26 -0.15
C ALA A 190 -2.40 16.67 -0.74
N THR A 191 -1.56 17.05 -1.70
CA THR A 191 -1.63 18.34 -2.40
C THR A 191 -2.94 18.46 -3.19
N TYR A 192 -3.34 17.40 -3.90
CA TYR A 192 -4.60 17.37 -4.64
C TYR A 192 -5.82 17.52 -3.70
N GLN A 193 -5.84 16.75 -2.59
CA GLN A 193 -6.92 16.84 -1.60
C GLN A 193 -7.02 18.24 -0.98
N LEU A 194 -5.88 18.86 -0.68
CA LEU A 194 -5.84 20.23 -0.18
C LEU A 194 -6.40 21.25 -1.19
N MET A 195 -6.09 21.07 -2.47
CA MET A 195 -6.60 21.95 -3.54
C MET A 195 -8.12 21.84 -3.70
N ILE A 196 -8.68 20.61 -3.72
CA ILE A 196 -10.11 20.40 -3.92
C ILE A 196 -10.94 20.76 -2.68
N SER A 197 -10.37 20.71 -1.46
CA SER A 197 -11.04 21.10 -0.22
C SER A 197 -10.98 22.62 0.05
N GLY A 198 -10.34 23.40 -0.81
CA GLY A 198 -10.15 24.84 -0.59
C GLY A 198 -9.22 25.19 0.57
N GLY A 199 -8.40 24.23 1.01
CA GLY A 199 -7.44 24.41 2.10
C GLY A 199 -7.94 23.88 3.46
N ASP A 200 -9.15 23.32 3.51
CA ASP A 200 -9.73 22.68 4.70
C ASP A 200 -9.40 21.18 4.67
N VAL A 201 -8.44 20.75 5.51
CA VAL A 201 -8.04 19.33 5.67
C VAL A 201 -7.99 18.93 7.13
#